data_2bf29c41a2f73a3404d64e2b7b7192ef
#
_entry.id   2bf29c41a2f73a3404d64e2b7b7192ef
#
_cell.length_a   1.000
_cell.length_b   1.000
_cell.length_c   1.000
_cell.angle_alpha   90.00
_cell.angle_beta   90.00
_cell.angle_gamma   90.00
#
_symmetry.space_group_name_H-M   'P 1'
#
loop_
_entity.id
_entity.type
_entity.pdbx_description
1 polymer ?
#
loop_
_entity_poly.entity_id
_entity_poly.type
_entity_poly.pdbx_seq_one_letter_code
_entity_poly.pdbx_strand_id
1 'polypeptide(L)'
;TTPIKALSNQKFHDFQKEFGEDRVGLLTGDVSINGDAPLVVMTTEVLRNMIYVGKDLSNLGTVVVDEVHYLSDKYRGPVWEEVIIQLPLATKVVALSATVSNYEQFANWISSVRGSCTVVISDVRPVPLYQRMMSGYRMYDLFATPRKAAKNPGVWHRLNPELEEAMTGDGRHRPRAPRPAPRPVIVERLDSKHLLPAIFFIFSRAGCDDAAKQVAEAHLGLTNAEERRKIDEATSRALALVPAADH
;
A
#
# COMPACT_ATOMS: atom_id res chain seq x y z
N THR A 1 -2.18 -15.10 4.79
CA THR A 1 -1.75 -14.96 3.37
C THR A 1 -1.67 -13.49 2.98
N THR A 2 -0.85 -13.15 2.00
CA THR A 2 -0.67 -11.79 1.49
C THR A 2 -0.83 -11.73 -0.03
N PRO A 3 -1.15 -10.57 -0.61
CA PRO A 3 -1.37 -10.45 -2.05
C PRO A 3 -0.09 -10.49 -2.89
N ILE A 4 1.07 -10.22 -2.33
CA ILE A 4 2.34 -10.13 -3.07
C ILE A 4 3.52 -10.67 -2.27
N LYS A 5 4.52 -11.23 -2.96
CA LYS A 5 5.74 -11.80 -2.36
C LYS A 5 6.50 -10.83 -1.44
N ALA A 6 6.57 -9.55 -1.83
CA ALA A 6 7.29 -8.54 -1.03
C ALA A 6 6.69 -8.40 0.38
N LEU A 7 5.35 -8.38 0.49
CA LEU A 7 4.65 -8.35 1.78
C LEU A 7 4.81 -9.67 2.53
N SER A 8 4.81 -10.82 1.83
CA SER A 8 5.08 -12.11 2.47
C SER A 8 6.47 -12.13 3.12
N ASN A 9 7.50 -11.70 2.39
CA ASN A 9 8.86 -11.65 2.89
C ASN A 9 9.00 -10.70 4.09
N GLN A 10 8.40 -9.52 4.02
CA GLN A 10 8.41 -8.57 5.14
C GLN A 10 7.77 -9.18 6.39
N LYS A 11 6.54 -9.69 6.27
CA LYS A 11 5.83 -10.31 7.41
C LYS A 11 6.55 -11.53 7.95
N PHE A 12 7.18 -12.32 7.09
CA PHE A 12 8.00 -13.47 7.51
C PHE A 12 9.12 -13.02 8.44
N HIS A 13 9.91 -12.01 8.05
CA HIS A 13 10.99 -11.50 8.88
C HIS A 13 10.49 -10.83 10.17
N ASP A 14 9.38 -10.10 10.10
CA ASP A 14 8.80 -9.47 11.28
C ASP A 14 8.31 -10.52 12.29
N PHE A 15 7.64 -11.57 11.81
CA PHE A 15 7.17 -12.67 12.67
C PHE A 15 8.30 -13.54 13.19
N GLN A 16 9.40 -13.74 12.45
CA GLN A 16 10.57 -14.43 12.97
C GLN A 16 11.17 -13.70 14.17
N LYS A 17 11.22 -12.36 14.14
CA LYS A 17 11.69 -11.55 15.27
C LYS A 17 10.78 -11.68 16.49
N GLU A 18 9.46 -11.81 16.27
CA GLU A 18 8.46 -11.84 17.33
C GLU A 18 8.28 -13.23 17.93
N PHE A 19 8.21 -14.27 17.07
CA PHE A 19 7.84 -15.63 17.48
C PHE A 19 9.00 -16.63 17.46
N GLY A 20 10.16 -16.26 16.92
CA GLY A 20 11.33 -17.12 16.76
C GLY A 20 11.41 -17.75 15.35
N GLU A 21 12.63 -17.95 14.86
CA GLU A 21 12.90 -18.45 13.51
C GLU A 21 12.33 -19.86 13.27
N ASP A 22 12.43 -20.74 14.24
CA ASP A 22 11.96 -22.14 14.12
C ASP A 22 10.43 -22.27 14.02
N ARG A 23 9.70 -21.23 14.43
CA ARG A 23 8.24 -21.25 14.49
C ARG A 23 7.55 -20.60 13.30
N VAL A 24 8.31 -19.98 12.42
CA VAL A 24 7.77 -19.24 11.27
C VAL A 24 8.30 -19.83 9.97
N GLY A 25 7.39 -20.06 9.04
CA GLY A 25 7.68 -20.52 7.69
C GLY A 25 7.28 -19.52 6.62
N LEU A 26 7.84 -19.67 5.42
CA LEU A 26 7.53 -18.87 4.23
C LEU A 26 7.28 -19.78 3.03
N LEU A 27 6.13 -19.61 2.38
CA LEU A 27 5.82 -20.29 1.11
C LEU A 27 5.41 -19.26 0.07
N THR A 28 6.22 -19.12 -0.98
CA THR A 28 5.91 -18.32 -2.17
C THR A 28 6.07 -19.19 -3.42
N GLY A 29 5.80 -18.66 -4.60
CA GLY A 29 5.90 -19.44 -5.84
C GLY A 29 7.32 -19.97 -6.13
N ASP A 30 8.34 -19.38 -5.55
CA ASP A 30 9.76 -19.64 -5.78
C ASP A 30 10.56 -19.96 -4.52
N VAL A 31 9.98 -19.78 -3.32
CA VAL A 31 10.66 -19.96 -2.03
C VAL A 31 9.82 -20.83 -1.11
N SER A 32 10.45 -21.81 -0.49
CA SER A 32 9.86 -22.66 0.56
C SER A 32 10.85 -22.78 1.72
N ILE A 33 10.50 -22.19 2.85
CA ILE A 33 11.28 -22.21 4.09
C ILE A 33 10.35 -22.68 5.20
N ASN A 34 10.70 -23.74 5.92
CA ASN A 34 9.99 -24.26 7.08
C ASN A 34 8.45 -24.32 6.88
N GLY A 35 8.02 -24.99 5.79
CA GLY A 35 6.62 -24.99 5.35
C GLY A 35 5.64 -25.69 6.30
N ASP A 36 6.14 -26.45 7.28
CA ASP A 36 5.36 -27.15 8.31
C ASP A 36 5.39 -26.43 9.67
N ALA A 37 5.92 -25.19 9.71
CA ALA A 37 5.95 -24.38 10.91
C ALA A 37 4.53 -24.12 11.46
N PRO A 38 4.38 -23.89 12.77
CA PRO A 38 3.10 -23.53 13.35
C PRO A 38 2.47 -22.25 12.75
N LEU A 39 3.29 -21.33 12.28
CA LEU A 39 2.89 -20.11 11.57
C LEU A 39 3.59 -20.06 10.21
N VAL A 40 2.80 -20.09 9.14
CA VAL A 40 3.36 -20.03 7.78
C VAL A 40 2.81 -18.79 7.07
N VAL A 41 3.73 -17.94 6.62
CA VAL A 41 3.41 -16.80 5.74
C VAL A 41 3.47 -17.26 4.29
N MET A 42 2.43 -16.94 3.51
CA MET A 42 2.40 -17.33 2.10
C MET A 42 1.63 -16.33 1.23
N THR A 43 1.82 -16.39 -0.07
CA THR A 43 0.92 -15.68 -0.97
C THR A 43 -0.42 -16.40 -1.10
N THR A 44 -1.49 -15.66 -1.38
CA THR A 44 -2.85 -16.23 -1.47
C THR A 44 -2.94 -17.25 -2.60
N GLU A 45 -2.20 -17.04 -3.68
CA GLU A 45 -2.12 -17.99 -4.80
C GLU A 45 -1.52 -19.34 -4.39
N VAL A 46 -0.53 -19.33 -3.47
CA VAL A 46 0.05 -20.59 -2.96
C VAL A 46 -0.98 -21.37 -2.16
N LEU A 47 -1.74 -20.71 -1.28
CA LEU A 47 -2.81 -21.38 -0.53
C LEU A 47 -3.88 -21.95 -1.45
N ARG A 48 -4.33 -21.18 -2.47
CA ARG A 48 -5.25 -21.72 -3.50
C ARG A 48 -4.70 -22.96 -4.17
N ASN A 49 -3.43 -22.93 -4.58
CA ASN A 49 -2.81 -24.08 -5.24
C ASN A 49 -2.73 -25.31 -4.31
N MET A 50 -2.46 -25.09 -3.01
CA MET A 50 -2.49 -26.19 -2.02
C MET A 50 -3.89 -26.83 -1.93
N ILE A 51 -4.94 -26.03 -1.97
CA ILE A 51 -6.33 -26.53 -1.99
C ILE A 51 -6.58 -27.33 -3.25
N TYR A 52 -6.17 -26.85 -4.42
CA TYR A 52 -6.39 -27.52 -5.71
C TYR A 52 -5.66 -28.86 -5.85
N VAL A 53 -4.45 -28.97 -5.30
CA VAL A 53 -3.73 -30.25 -5.30
C VAL A 53 -4.20 -31.21 -4.20
N GLY A 54 -5.22 -30.83 -3.43
CA GLY A 54 -5.78 -31.64 -2.36
C GLY A 54 -4.83 -31.83 -1.18
N LYS A 55 -3.97 -30.86 -0.87
CA LYS A 55 -3.12 -30.92 0.34
C LYS A 55 -4.01 -31.03 1.57
N ASP A 56 -3.65 -31.93 2.50
CA ASP A 56 -4.37 -32.06 3.75
C ASP A 56 -4.26 -30.78 4.59
N LEU A 57 -5.40 -30.12 4.81
CA LEU A 57 -5.55 -28.90 5.58
C LEU A 57 -6.33 -29.13 6.88
N SER A 58 -6.51 -30.38 7.31
CA SER A 58 -7.28 -30.76 8.51
C SER A 58 -6.72 -30.13 9.80
N ASN A 59 -5.40 -29.91 9.85
CA ASN A 59 -4.71 -29.28 10.97
C ASN A 59 -4.66 -27.75 10.88
N LEU A 60 -5.23 -27.15 9.84
CA LEU A 60 -5.22 -25.70 9.65
C LEU A 60 -6.30 -25.03 10.52
N GLY A 61 -5.90 -24.47 11.65
CA GLY A 61 -6.81 -23.85 12.61
C GLY A 61 -7.34 -22.50 12.17
N THR A 62 -6.46 -21.64 11.64
CA THR A 62 -6.83 -20.25 11.28
C THR A 62 -6.07 -19.80 10.02
N VAL A 63 -6.76 -19.11 9.14
CA VAL A 63 -6.19 -18.39 8.00
C VAL A 63 -6.45 -16.90 8.16
N VAL A 64 -5.38 -16.10 8.14
CA VAL A 64 -5.48 -14.66 8.03
C VAL A 64 -5.30 -14.28 6.57
N VAL A 65 -6.33 -13.69 5.98
CA VAL A 65 -6.33 -13.21 4.59
C VAL A 65 -6.10 -11.70 4.61
N ASP A 66 -4.88 -11.30 4.31
CA ASP A 66 -4.51 -9.88 4.31
C ASP A 66 -4.92 -9.22 3.00
N GLU A 67 -5.22 -7.90 3.08
CA GLU A 67 -5.64 -7.06 1.97
C GLU A 67 -6.83 -7.67 1.18
N VAL A 68 -7.84 -8.15 1.89
CA VAL A 68 -8.97 -8.87 1.28
C VAL A 68 -9.77 -8.02 0.28
N HIS A 69 -9.58 -6.70 0.26
CA HIS A 69 -10.15 -5.81 -0.76
C HIS A 69 -9.70 -6.15 -2.20
N TYR A 70 -8.63 -6.92 -2.37
CA TYR A 70 -8.24 -7.50 -3.68
C TYR A 70 -9.32 -8.40 -4.30
N LEU A 71 -10.33 -8.82 -3.54
CA LEU A 71 -11.53 -9.46 -4.08
C LEU A 71 -12.21 -8.65 -5.18
N SER A 72 -12.13 -7.32 -5.12
CA SER A 72 -12.66 -6.42 -6.16
C SER A 72 -11.78 -6.32 -7.41
N ASP A 73 -10.56 -6.88 -7.39
CA ASP A 73 -9.69 -6.88 -8.56
C ASP A 73 -10.19 -7.87 -9.63
N LYS A 74 -10.33 -7.39 -10.85
CA LYS A 74 -10.88 -8.16 -11.98
C LYS A 74 -10.11 -9.46 -12.28
N TYR A 75 -8.81 -9.44 -12.08
CA TYR A 75 -7.92 -10.55 -12.46
C TYR A 75 -7.55 -11.43 -11.28
N ARG A 76 -7.37 -10.84 -10.12
CA ARG A 76 -6.88 -11.53 -8.92
C ARG A 76 -7.98 -11.87 -7.92
N GLY A 77 -9.10 -11.12 -7.95
CA GLY A 77 -10.24 -11.33 -7.05
C GLY A 77 -10.70 -12.79 -6.93
N PRO A 78 -10.84 -13.53 -8.04
CA PRO A 78 -11.21 -14.94 -8.00
C PRO A 78 -10.32 -15.80 -7.11
N VAL A 79 -9.03 -15.49 -6.96
CA VAL A 79 -8.12 -16.24 -6.09
C VAL A 79 -8.54 -16.16 -4.62
N TRP A 80 -8.91 -14.97 -4.15
CA TRP A 80 -9.39 -14.76 -2.77
C TRP A 80 -10.74 -15.40 -2.55
N GLU A 81 -11.64 -15.27 -3.53
CA GLU A 81 -12.96 -15.88 -3.50
C GLU A 81 -12.86 -17.40 -3.39
N GLU A 82 -12.09 -18.03 -4.24
CA GLU A 82 -11.86 -19.48 -4.24
C GLU A 82 -11.27 -19.97 -2.92
N VAL A 83 -10.28 -19.27 -2.37
CA VAL A 83 -9.68 -19.62 -1.07
C VAL A 83 -10.74 -19.56 0.04
N ILE A 84 -11.52 -18.48 0.12
CA ILE A 84 -12.52 -18.31 1.17
C ILE A 84 -13.61 -19.38 1.06
N ILE A 85 -14.04 -19.73 -0.14
CA ILE A 85 -15.10 -20.74 -0.38
C ILE A 85 -14.60 -22.15 -0.07
N GLN A 86 -13.37 -22.50 -0.49
CA GLN A 86 -12.89 -23.88 -0.50
C GLN A 86 -12.14 -24.30 0.77
N LEU A 87 -11.76 -23.37 1.63
CA LEU A 87 -11.16 -23.71 2.92
C LEU A 87 -12.11 -24.60 3.76
N PRO A 88 -11.60 -25.60 4.49
CA PRO A 88 -12.43 -26.40 5.40
C PRO A 88 -13.27 -25.51 6.33
N LEU A 89 -14.54 -25.83 6.54
CA LEU A 89 -15.44 -25.03 7.37
C LEU A 89 -14.96 -24.93 8.84
N ALA A 90 -14.19 -25.90 9.31
CA ALA A 90 -13.57 -25.88 10.64
C ALA A 90 -12.44 -24.83 10.76
N THR A 91 -11.82 -24.44 9.64
CA THR A 91 -10.75 -23.43 9.61
C THR A 91 -11.36 -22.03 9.82
N LYS A 92 -10.90 -21.32 10.85
CA LYS A 92 -11.31 -19.93 11.08
C LYS A 92 -10.69 -19.01 10.03
N VAL A 93 -11.45 -18.04 9.54
CA VAL A 93 -10.97 -17.03 8.59
C VAL A 93 -11.02 -15.66 9.24
N VAL A 94 -9.87 -14.96 9.22
CA VAL A 94 -9.75 -13.56 9.61
C VAL A 94 -9.39 -12.76 8.35
N ALA A 95 -10.30 -11.90 7.91
CA ALA A 95 -10.12 -11.07 6.74
C ALA A 95 -9.70 -9.65 7.17
N LEU A 96 -8.50 -9.22 6.75
CA LEU A 96 -7.99 -7.88 7.00
C LEU A 96 -8.10 -7.04 5.75
N SER A 97 -8.58 -5.82 5.90
CA SER A 97 -8.76 -4.89 4.77
C SER A 97 -8.46 -3.47 5.19
N ALA A 98 -8.03 -2.67 4.22
CA ALA A 98 -8.13 -1.22 4.33
C ALA A 98 -9.61 -0.79 4.34
N THR A 99 -9.88 0.51 4.40
CA THR A 99 -11.23 1.07 4.38
C THR A 99 -11.98 0.65 3.11
N VAL A 100 -13.02 -0.16 3.26
CA VAL A 100 -13.88 -0.63 2.16
C VAL A 100 -15.27 -0.02 2.35
N SER A 101 -15.75 0.68 1.33
CA SER A 101 -17.07 1.36 1.38
C SER A 101 -18.25 0.38 1.42
N ASN A 102 -18.07 -0.84 0.93
CA ASN A 102 -19.11 -1.88 0.83
C ASN A 102 -18.87 -3.06 1.79
N TYR A 103 -18.29 -2.82 2.96
CA TYR A 103 -17.94 -3.87 3.93
C TYR A 103 -19.15 -4.70 4.37
N GLU A 104 -20.36 -4.12 4.42
CA GLU A 104 -21.59 -4.84 4.77
C GLU A 104 -21.94 -5.93 3.74
N GLN A 105 -21.85 -5.61 2.45
CA GLN A 105 -22.09 -6.58 1.38
C GLN A 105 -21.05 -7.71 1.43
N PHE A 106 -19.83 -7.36 1.71
CA PHE A 106 -18.74 -8.32 1.85
C PHE A 106 -18.96 -9.24 3.07
N ALA A 107 -19.31 -8.69 4.22
CA ALA A 107 -19.62 -9.46 5.43
C ALA A 107 -20.80 -10.40 5.23
N ASN A 108 -21.86 -9.93 4.56
CA ASN A 108 -23.01 -10.76 4.21
C ASN A 108 -22.63 -11.91 3.28
N TRP A 109 -21.79 -11.65 2.29
CA TRP A 109 -21.26 -12.72 1.42
C TRP A 109 -20.45 -13.73 2.20
N ILE A 110 -19.48 -13.31 3.05
CA ILE A 110 -18.73 -14.22 3.90
C ILE A 110 -19.67 -15.04 4.79
N SER A 111 -20.69 -14.40 5.39
CA SER A 111 -21.66 -15.09 6.24
C SER A 111 -22.44 -16.17 5.47
N SER A 112 -22.75 -15.94 4.21
CA SER A 112 -23.46 -16.92 3.37
C SER A 112 -22.59 -18.14 3.02
N VAL A 113 -21.27 -17.96 2.94
CA VAL A 113 -20.30 -19.00 2.55
C VAL A 113 -19.72 -19.73 3.77
N ARG A 114 -19.43 -19.01 4.86
CA ARG A 114 -18.66 -19.50 6.02
C ARG A 114 -19.47 -19.58 7.32
N GLY A 115 -20.73 -19.13 7.31
CA GLY A 115 -21.54 -18.99 8.52
C GLY A 115 -21.40 -17.58 9.13
N SER A 116 -21.52 -17.44 10.45
CA SER A 116 -21.52 -16.13 11.09
C SER A 116 -20.22 -15.36 10.87
N CYS A 117 -20.35 -14.08 10.53
CA CYS A 117 -19.22 -13.15 10.36
C CYS A 117 -19.38 -11.97 11.32
N THR A 118 -18.32 -11.65 12.06
CA THR A 118 -18.27 -10.46 12.91
C THR A 118 -17.44 -9.39 12.22
N VAL A 119 -18.03 -8.20 12.04
CA VAL A 119 -17.34 -7.05 11.45
C VAL A 119 -16.78 -6.17 12.56
N VAL A 120 -15.48 -5.88 12.47
CA VAL A 120 -14.80 -4.95 13.36
C VAL A 120 -14.31 -3.76 12.54
N ILE A 121 -14.76 -2.56 12.88
CA ILE A 121 -14.41 -1.32 12.19
C ILE A 121 -13.65 -0.42 13.14
N SER A 122 -12.55 0.15 12.68
CA SER A 122 -11.78 1.17 13.39
C SER A 122 -11.50 2.34 12.47
N ASP A 123 -11.99 3.52 12.84
CA ASP A 123 -11.74 4.78 12.12
C ASP A 123 -10.51 5.53 12.68
N VAL A 124 -9.86 4.96 13.68
CA VAL A 124 -8.69 5.58 14.30
C VAL A 124 -7.46 5.35 13.43
N ARG A 125 -6.92 6.43 12.88
CA ARG A 125 -5.64 6.42 12.17
C ARG A 125 -4.52 6.80 13.12
N PRO A 126 -3.50 5.95 13.32
CA PRO A 126 -2.34 6.30 14.14
C PRO A 126 -1.61 7.55 13.61
N VAL A 127 -1.55 7.68 12.27
CA VAL A 127 -0.99 8.84 11.58
C VAL A 127 -2.11 9.52 10.79
N PRO A 128 -2.39 10.82 11.04
CA PRO A 128 -3.41 11.56 10.29
C PRO A 128 -3.06 11.63 8.80
N LEU A 129 -4.06 11.48 7.95
CA LEU A 129 -3.94 11.64 6.50
C LEU A 129 -4.56 12.98 6.09
N TYR A 130 -3.73 13.88 5.57
CA TYR A 130 -4.16 15.17 5.00
C TYR A 130 -4.08 15.12 3.49
N GLN A 131 -5.22 15.28 2.83
CA GLN A 131 -5.28 15.28 1.37
C GLN A 131 -5.03 16.70 0.84
N ARG A 132 -4.12 16.81 -0.11
CA ARG A 132 -3.76 18.07 -0.76
C ARG A 132 -3.69 17.91 -2.26
N MET A 133 -3.90 19.01 -2.98
CA MET A 133 -3.82 19.06 -4.42
C MET A 133 -2.95 20.23 -4.86
N MET A 134 -2.11 20.02 -5.86
CA MET A 134 -1.40 21.12 -6.53
C MET A 134 -2.15 21.54 -7.79
N SER A 135 -2.41 22.83 -7.90
CA SER A 135 -2.89 23.48 -9.12
C SER A 135 -1.87 24.54 -9.52
N GLY A 136 -1.22 24.35 -10.65
CA GLY A 136 -0.03 25.13 -11.01
C GLY A 136 1.07 24.98 -9.94
N TYR A 137 1.54 26.10 -9.41
CA TYR A 137 2.60 26.15 -8.39
C TYR A 137 2.08 26.27 -6.93
N ARG A 138 0.76 26.26 -6.74
CA ARG A 138 0.15 26.37 -5.41
C ARG A 138 -0.37 25.03 -4.92
N MET A 139 -0.17 24.77 -3.64
CA MET A 139 -0.70 23.61 -2.94
C MET A 139 -1.89 24.05 -2.10
N TYR A 140 -3.01 23.34 -2.24
CA TYR A 140 -4.26 23.54 -1.56
C TYR A 140 -4.62 22.31 -0.73
N ASP A 141 -5.27 22.52 0.41
CA ASP A 141 -5.98 21.41 1.04
C ASP A 141 -7.15 21.01 0.14
N LEU A 142 -7.38 19.70 -0.03
CA LEU A 142 -8.43 19.19 -0.93
C LEU A 142 -9.83 19.59 -0.43
N PHE A 143 -10.03 19.57 0.90
CA PHE A 143 -11.31 19.86 1.52
C PHE A 143 -11.27 21.14 2.37
N ALA A 144 -12.39 21.85 2.41
CA ALA A 144 -12.51 23.15 3.12
C ALA A 144 -12.25 23.06 4.63
N THR A 145 -12.45 21.91 5.26
CA THR A 145 -12.26 21.70 6.71
C THR A 145 -11.65 20.33 7.02
N PRO A 146 -10.35 20.11 6.76
CA PRO A 146 -9.71 18.81 6.91
C PRO A 146 -9.87 18.21 8.33
N ARG A 147 -9.79 19.06 9.40
CA ARG A 147 -9.90 18.62 10.78
C ARG A 147 -11.32 18.24 11.22
N LYS A 148 -12.35 18.85 10.65
CA LYS A 148 -13.75 18.54 10.97
C LYS A 148 -14.26 17.34 10.17
N ALA A 149 -13.75 17.14 8.96
CA ALA A 149 -14.04 15.98 8.13
C ALA A 149 -13.63 14.68 8.84
N ALA A 150 -12.48 14.65 9.52
CA ALA A 150 -12.03 13.47 10.26
C ALA A 150 -12.96 13.03 11.41
N LYS A 151 -13.84 13.90 11.89
CA LYS A 151 -14.78 13.63 12.99
C LYS A 151 -16.25 13.38 12.55
N ASN A 152 -16.58 13.67 11.28
CA ASN A 152 -17.93 13.57 10.75
C ASN A 152 -17.92 12.97 9.34
N PRO A 153 -18.21 11.67 9.18
CA PRO A 153 -18.16 10.98 7.89
C PRO A 153 -19.02 11.61 6.78
N GLY A 154 -20.05 12.36 7.12
CA GLY A 154 -20.94 13.02 6.15
C GLY A 154 -20.43 14.34 5.53
N VAL A 155 -19.28 14.87 5.99
CA VAL A 155 -18.75 16.20 5.55
C VAL A 155 -17.54 16.05 4.60
N TRP A 156 -17.20 14.84 4.20
CA TRP A 156 -15.98 14.47 3.47
C TRP A 156 -15.82 15.08 2.07
N HIS A 157 -16.80 15.79 1.53
CA HIS A 157 -16.86 16.01 0.09
C HIS A 157 -17.00 17.49 -0.33
N ARG A 158 -16.92 18.43 0.58
CA ARG A 158 -16.92 19.83 0.15
C ARG A 158 -15.50 20.21 -0.24
N LEU A 159 -15.26 20.34 -1.51
CA LEU A 159 -13.99 20.85 -2.04
C LEU A 159 -13.65 22.19 -1.42
N ASN A 160 -12.35 22.46 -1.29
CA ASN A 160 -11.86 23.76 -0.88
C ASN A 160 -12.27 24.80 -1.94
N PRO A 161 -13.03 25.87 -1.57
CA PRO A 161 -13.48 26.88 -2.54
C PRO A 161 -12.32 27.54 -3.31
N GLU A 162 -11.18 27.78 -2.66
CA GLU A 162 -9.99 28.34 -3.32
C GLU A 162 -9.43 27.38 -4.37
N LEU A 163 -9.46 26.07 -4.14
CA LEU A 163 -9.07 25.06 -5.09
C LEU A 163 -10.06 25.00 -6.25
N GLU A 164 -11.35 25.02 -5.95
CA GLU A 164 -12.41 25.01 -6.95
C GLU A 164 -12.30 26.23 -7.88
N GLU A 165 -12.09 27.42 -7.33
CA GLU A 165 -11.84 28.65 -8.09
C GLU A 165 -10.56 28.54 -8.94
N ALA A 166 -9.48 27.99 -8.38
CA ALA A 166 -8.22 27.79 -9.10
C ALA A 166 -8.34 26.79 -10.26
N MET A 167 -9.29 25.84 -10.19
CA MET A 167 -9.54 24.85 -11.23
C MET A 167 -10.55 25.36 -12.30
N THR A 168 -11.55 26.11 -11.90
CA THR A 168 -12.66 26.53 -12.78
C THR A 168 -12.42 27.92 -13.39
N GLY A 169 -11.55 28.73 -12.79
CA GLY A 169 -11.38 30.13 -13.16
C GLY A 169 -12.52 31.01 -12.64
N ASP A 170 -12.38 32.33 -12.84
CA ASP A 170 -13.33 33.35 -12.39
C ASP A 170 -14.60 33.47 -13.24
N GLY A 171 -14.86 32.47 -14.08
CA GLY A 171 -16.04 32.45 -14.98
C GLY A 171 -15.99 33.43 -16.16
N ARG A 172 -14.99 34.33 -16.22
CA ARG A 172 -14.84 35.34 -17.28
C ARG A 172 -13.95 34.89 -18.43
N HIS A 173 -13.08 33.93 -18.19
CA HIS A 173 -12.19 33.33 -19.18
C HIS A 173 -12.36 31.83 -19.19
N ARG A 174 -12.31 31.20 -20.39
CA ARG A 174 -12.29 29.73 -20.48
C ARG A 174 -11.11 29.21 -19.63
N PRO A 175 -11.34 28.36 -18.62
CA PRO A 175 -10.28 27.88 -17.77
C PRO A 175 -9.30 27.08 -18.64
N ARG A 176 -8.08 27.57 -18.75
CA ARG A 176 -6.98 26.77 -19.30
C ARG A 176 -6.59 25.84 -18.18
N ALA A 177 -6.77 24.53 -18.36
CA ALA A 177 -6.35 23.54 -17.38
C ALA A 177 -4.93 23.90 -16.87
N PRO A 178 -4.73 24.07 -15.56
CA PRO A 178 -3.43 24.44 -15.04
C PRO A 178 -2.41 23.38 -15.46
N ARG A 179 -1.29 23.83 -16.02
CA ARG A 179 -0.21 22.90 -16.38
C ARG A 179 0.29 22.23 -15.11
N PRO A 180 0.51 20.91 -15.11
CA PRO A 180 1.11 20.23 -13.99
C PRO A 180 2.43 20.90 -13.60
N ALA A 181 2.67 21.11 -12.32
CA ALA A 181 3.96 21.62 -11.85
C ALA A 181 5.08 20.61 -12.20
N PRO A 182 6.25 21.08 -12.64
CA PRO A 182 7.43 20.23 -12.80
C PRO A 182 7.76 19.50 -11.48
N ARG A 183 8.22 18.25 -11.55
CA ARG A 183 8.54 17.45 -10.36
C ARG A 183 9.51 18.14 -9.39
N PRO A 184 10.60 18.78 -9.84
CA PRO A 184 11.49 19.53 -8.94
C PRO A 184 10.77 20.60 -8.13
N VAL A 185 9.84 21.32 -8.77
CA VAL A 185 9.03 22.36 -8.09
C VAL A 185 8.11 21.74 -7.03
N ILE A 186 7.58 20.53 -7.29
CA ILE A 186 6.78 19.81 -6.29
C ILE A 186 7.65 19.46 -5.09
N VAL A 187 8.85 18.93 -5.31
CA VAL A 187 9.80 18.56 -4.22
C VAL A 187 10.18 19.80 -3.41
N GLU A 188 10.56 20.89 -4.07
CA GLU A 188 10.89 22.16 -3.41
C GLU A 188 9.72 22.70 -2.57
N ARG A 189 8.49 22.58 -3.08
CA ARG A 189 7.29 22.98 -2.35
C ARG A 189 7.03 22.08 -1.15
N LEU A 190 7.27 20.77 -1.23
CA LEU A 190 7.16 19.83 -0.13
C LEU A 190 8.21 20.13 0.94
N ASP A 191 9.46 20.39 0.53
CA ASP A 191 10.54 20.77 1.42
C ASP A 191 10.22 22.05 2.19
N SER A 192 9.83 23.12 1.48
CA SER A 192 9.45 24.40 2.09
C SER A 192 8.28 24.33 3.09
N LYS A 193 7.51 23.24 3.05
CA LYS A 193 6.40 22.96 3.97
C LYS A 193 6.71 21.87 5.00
N HIS A 194 7.96 21.43 5.08
CA HIS A 194 8.40 20.32 5.97
C HIS A 194 7.58 19.04 5.77
N LEU A 195 7.32 18.66 4.51
CA LEU A 195 6.56 17.48 4.10
C LEU A 195 7.43 16.41 3.45
N LEU A 196 8.75 16.49 3.58
CA LEU A 196 9.67 15.43 3.22
C LEU A 196 9.89 14.49 4.44
N PRO A 197 10.20 13.20 4.22
CA PRO A 197 10.37 12.54 2.91
C PRO A 197 9.06 12.32 2.16
N ALA A 198 9.14 12.17 0.83
CA ALA A 198 7.98 11.97 -0.05
C ALA A 198 8.17 10.77 -0.97
N ILE A 199 7.07 10.09 -1.30
CA ILE A 199 7.05 9.01 -2.28
C ILE A 199 6.23 9.47 -3.49
N PHE A 200 6.83 9.39 -4.69
CA PHE A 200 6.14 9.65 -5.95
C PHE A 200 5.70 8.33 -6.58
N PHE A 201 4.40 8.13 -6.73
CA PHE A 201 3.83 6.99 -7.43
C PHE A 201 3.73 7.28 -8.93
N ILE A 202 4.50 6.55 -9.73
CA ILE A 202 4.55 6.69 -11.19
C ILE A 202 4.34 5.31 -11.80
N PHE A 203 3.31 5.15 -12.66
CA PHE A 203 2.91 3.86 -13.24
C PHE A 203 3.76 3.41 -14.44
N SER A 204 5.04 3.81 -14.47
CA SER A 204 5.99 3.47 -15.53
C SER A 204 7.40 3.44 -14.97
N ARG A 205 8.16 2.36 -15.24
CA ARG A 205 9.58 2.25 -14.83
C ARG A 205 10.41 3.38 -15.44
N ALA A 206 10.32 3.56 -16.78
CA ALA A 206 10.99 4.65 -17.46
C ALA A 206 10.58 6.04 -16.90
N GLY A 207 9.30 6.21 -16.54
CA GLY A 207 8.82 7.42 -15.90
C GLY A 207 9.40 7.66 -14.51
N CYS A 208 9.72 6.60 -13.74
CA CYS A 208 10.43 6.72 -12.47
C CYS A 208 11.87 7.18 -12.69
N ASP A 209 12.58 6.60 -13.67
CA ASP A 209 13.95 6.97 -14.02
C ASP A 209 14.03 8.42 -14.48
N ASP A 210 13.12 8.83 -15.35
CA ASP A 210 13.00 10.23 -15.82
C ASP A 210 12.71 11.20 -14.67
N ALA A 211 11.84 10.80 -13.73
CA ALA A 211 11.52 11.61 -12.56
C ALA A 211 12.73 11.80 -11.66
N ALA A 212 13.49 10.71 -11.41
CA ALA A 212 14.70 10.75 -10.60
C ALA A 212 15.76 11.67 -11.25
N LYS A 213 15.99 11.53 -12.56
CA LYS A 213 16.89 12.42 -13.32
C LYS A 213 16.49 13.88 -13.21
N GLN A 214 15.21 14.21 -13.47
CA GLN A 214 14.71 15.58 -13.38
C GLN A 214 14.94 16.22 -12.01
N VAL A 215 14.75 15.46 -10.93
CA VAL A 215 14.95 15.98 -9.56
C VAL A 215 16.44 16.09 -9.23
N ALA A 216 17.27 15.14 -9.66
CA ALA A 216 18.72 15.18 -9.47
C ALA A 216 19.38 16.36 -10.19
N GLU A 217 19.01 16.60 -11.45
CA GLU A 217 19.51 17.70 -12.29
C GLU A 217 19.09 19.08 -11.77
N ALA A 218 18.03 19.16 -10.99
CA ALA A 218 17.57 20.43 -10.42
C ALA A 218 18.42 20.92 -9.23
N HIS A 219 19.32 20.11 -8.71
CA HIS A 219 20.25 20.46 -7.62
C HIS A 219 19.60 21.14 -6.41
N LEU A 220 18.49 20.61 -5.93
CA LEU A 220 17.63 21.24 -4.91
C LEU A 220 18.28 21.40 -3.51
N GLY A 221 19.49 20.88 -3.30
CA GLY A 221 20.20 21.05 -2.03
C GLY A 221 19.53 20.39 -0.82
N LEU A 222 18.81 19.29 -1.02
CA LEU A 222 18.04 18.59 0.03
C LEU A 222 18.92 17.90 1.08
N THR A 223 20.21 17.79 0.86
CA THR A 223 21.17 17.15 1.77
C THR A 223 22.34 18.08 2.05
N ASN A 224 22.80 18.09 3.31
CA ASN A 224 24.03 18.77 3.67
C ASN A 224 25.27 17.93 3.30
N ALA A 225 26.48 18.48 3.50
CA ALA A 225 27.74 17.83 3.12
C ALA A 225 27.99 16.52 3.90
N GLU A 226 27.63 16.47 5.18
CA GLU A 226 27.80 15.28 6.01
C GLU A 226 26.82 14.17 5.61
N GLU A 227 25.57 14.49 5.36
CA GLU A 227 24.55 13.55 4.88
C GLU A 227 24.94 12.97 3.52
N ARG A 228 25.43 13.81 2.62
CA ARG A 228 25.92 13.37 1.31
C ARG A 228 27.06 12.38 1.44
N ARG A 229 28.06 12.65 2.29
CA ARG A 229 29.15 11.72 2.57
C ARG A 229 28.63 10.37 3.09
N LYS A 230 27.68 10.38 4.03
CA LYS A 230 27.08 9.14 4.56
C LYS A 230 26.35 8.34 3.48
N ILE A 231 25.65 9.03 2.57
CA ILE A 231 24.95 8.42 1.43
C ILE A 231 25.99 7.78 0.48
N ASP A 232 27.04 8.50 0.13
CA ASP A 232 28.09 8.01 -0.77
C ASP A 232 28.82 6.79 -0.21
N GLU A 233 29.12 6.80 1.09
CA GLU A 233 29.70 5.66 1.79
C GLU A 233 28.75 4.44 1.83
N ALA A 234 27.46 4.66 2.07
CA ALA A 234 26.46 3.60 2.09
C ALA A 234 26.26 3.02 0.68
N THR A 235 26.17 3.86 -0.34
CA THR A 235 26.05 3.47 -1.74
C THR A 235 27.26 2.65 -2.20
N SER A 236 28.47 3.12 -1.89
CA SER A 236 29.70 2.41 -2.24
C SER A 236 29.76 1.01 -1.60
N ARG A 237 29.35 0.89 -0.34
CA ARG A 237 29.28 -0.42 0.33
C ARG A 237 28.24 -1.34 -0.32
N ALA A 238 27.06 -0.81 -0.70
CA ALA A 238 26.02 -1.59 -1.34
C ALA A 238 26.47 -2.07 -2.73
N LEU A 239 27.09 -1.20 -3.53
CA LEU A 239 27.61 -1.54 -4.85
C LEU A 239 28.70 -2.61 -4.78
N ALA A 240 29.56 -2.60 -3.76
CA ALA A 240 30.60 -3.62 -3.57
C ALA A 240 30.02 -5.05 -3.36
N LEU A 241 28.76 -5.18 -3.00
CA LEU A 241 28.05 -6.45 -2.83
C LEU A 241 27.34 -6.94 -4.11
N VAL A 242 27.23 -6.08 -5.13
CA VAL A 242 26.60 -6.41 -6.41
C VAL A 242 27.67 -6.95 -7.37
N PRO A 243 27.41 -8.07 -8.09
CA PRO A 243 28.33 -8.57 -9.11
C PRO A 243 28.61 -7.51 -10.17
N ALA A 244 29.85 -7.43 -10.65
CA ALA A 244 30.30 -6.41 -11.62
C ALA A 244 29.50 -6.42 -12.96
N ALA A 245 28.77 -7.48 -13.26
CA ALA A 245 27.90 -7.59 -14.43
C ALA A 245 26.56 -6.82 -14.28
N ASP A 246 26.20 -6.42 -13.04
CA ASP A 246 24.92 -5.77 -12.71
C ASP A 246 25.11 -4.29 -12.24
N HIS A 247 26.34 -3.73 -12.47
CA HIS A 247 26.67 -2.33 -12.18
C HIS A 247 26.15 -1.35 -13.23
#